data_3577bc808e04c00ae3fc90ee5971e1e8
#
_entry.id   3577bc808e04c00ae3fc90ee5971e1e8
#
_cell.length_a   1.000
_cell.length_b   1.000
_cell.length_c   1.000
_cell.angle_alpha   90.00
_cell.angle_beta   90.00
_cell.angle_gamma   90.00
#
_symmetry.space_group_name_H-M   'P 1'
#
loop_
_entity.id
_entity.type
_entity.pdbx_description
1 polymer ?
#
loop_
_entity_poly.entity_id
_entity_poly.type
_entity_poly.pdbx_seq_one_letter_code
_entity_poly.pdbx_strand_id
1 'polypeptide(L)' 'DLSIENLKEYILELEKEIMRIKAEIDLKKSSISEAEKYFK' A
#
# COMPACT_ATOMS: atom_id res chain seq x y z
N ASP A 1 7.35 -26.92 10.72
CA ASP A 1 7.58 -26.24 11.98
C ASP A 1 6.56 -25.10 12.16
N LEU A 2 5.96 -25.04 13.34
CA LEU A 2 4.97 -24.01 13.67
C LEU A 2 5.56 -22.60 13.57
N SER A 3 6.82 -22.45 13.90
CA SER A 3 7.47 -21.14 13.81
C SER A 3 7.54 -20.65 12.37
N ILE A 4 7.85 -21.53 11.45
CA ILE A 4 7.93 -21.19 10.04
C ILE A 4 6.53 -20.86 9.49
N GLU A 5 5.53 -21.63 9.88
CA GLU A 5 4.17 -21.38 9.45
C GLU A 5 3.67 -20.03 9.95
N ASN A 6 3.98 -19.69 11.19
CA ASN A 6 3.60 -18.40 11.76
C ASN A 6 4.28 -17.24 11.03
N LEU A 7 5.55 -17.41 10.69
CA LEU A 7 6.27 -16.40 9.97
C LEU A 7 5.71 -16.20 8.56
N LYS A 8 5.32 -17.29 7.91
CA LYS A 8 4.70 -17.20 6.59
C LYS A 8 3.38 -16.44 6.64
N GLU A 9 2.58 -16.72 7.65
CA GLU A 9 1.32 -15.99 7.83
C GLU A 9 1.56 -14.50 8.08
N TYR A 10 2.58 -14.19 8.84
CA TYR A 10 2.94 -12.80 9.10
C TYR A 10 3.32 -12.10 7.81
N ILE A 11 4.09 -12.77 6.96
CA ILE A 11 4.47 -12.21 5.67
C ILE A 11 3.23 -11.90 4.82
N LEU A 12 2.25 -12.79 4.82
CA LEU A 12 1.02 -12.56 4.07
C LEU A 12 0.29 -11.31 4.57
N GLU A 13 0.24 -11.13 5.87
CA GLU A 13 -0.39 -9.94 6.45
C GLU A 13 0.37 -8.67 6.07
N LEU A 14 1.70 -8.72 6.12
CA LEU A 14 2.51 -7.58 5.73
C LEU A 14 2.33 -7.25 4.25
N GLU A 15 2.22 -8.25 3.41
CA GLU A 15 1.99 -8.03 1.99
C GLU A 15 0.64 -7.33 1.74
N LYS A 16 -0.39 -7.73 2.48
CA LYS A 16 -1.69 -7.07 2.38
C LYS A 16 -1.59 -5.60 2.79
N GLU A 17 -0.85 -5.32 3.85
CA GLU A 17 -0.66 -3.95 4.30
C GLU A 17 0.09 -3.12 3.27
N ILE A 18 1.11 -3.71 2.65
CA ILE A 18 1.86 -3.02 1.61
C ILE A 18 0.95 -2.64 0.44
N MET A 19 0.11 -3.57 0.02
CA MET A 19 -0.83 -3.31 -1.07
C MET A 19 -1.82 -2.20 -0.72
N ARG A 20 -2.32 -2.22 0.50
CA ARG A 20 -3.26 -1.19 0.95
C ARG A 20 -2.60 0.18 0.96
N ILE A 21 -1.39 0.26 1.48
CA ILE A 21 -0.66 1.52 1.54
C ILE A 21 -0.34 2.04 0.14
N LYS A 22 0.05 1.15 -0.76
CA LYS A 22 0.32 1.55 -2.14
C LYS A 22 -0.93 2.13 -2.81
N ALA A 23 -2.08 1.54 -2.54
CA ALA A 23 -3.33 2.06 -3.08
C ALA A 23 -3.63 3.46 -2.54
N GLU A 24 -3.37 3.69 -1.27
CA GLU A 24 -3.56 5.00 -0.66
C GLU A 24 -2.61 6.03 -1.27
N ILE A 25 -1.37 5.64 -1.50
CA ILE A 25 -0.40 6.52 -2.13
C ILE A 25 -0.86 6.91 -3.53
N ASP A 26 -1.35 5.94 -4.28
CA ASP A 26 -1.85 6.21 -5.63
C ASP A 26 -3.01 7.19 -5.63
N LEU A 27 -3.93 7.03 -4.69
CA LEU A 27 -5.05 7.93 -4.56
C LEU A 27 -4.59 9.37 -4.26
N LYS A 28 -3.65 9.49 -3.36
CA LYS A 28 -3.13 10.82 -3.00
C LYS A 28 -2.35 11.44 -4.14
N LYS A 29 -1.58 10.64 -4.86
CA LYS A 29 -0.86 11.14 -6.02
C LYS A 29 -1.80 11.63 -7.11
N SER A 30 -2.88 10.90 -7.35
CA SER A 30 -3.88 11.31 -8.32
C SER A 30 -4.51 12.65 -7.95
N SER A 31 -4.84 12.82 -6.67
CA SER A 31 -5.39 14.07 -6.19
C SER A 31 -4.43 15.24 -6.39
N ILE A 32 -3.16 15.02 -6.08
CA ILE A 32 -2.14 16.05 -6.25
C ILE A 32 -1.97 16.40 -7.72
N SER A 33 -1.95 15.40 -8.59
CA SER A 33 -1.81 15.62 -10.03
C SER A 33 -2.96 16.45 -10.58
N GLU A 34 -4.17 16.17 -10.13
CA GLU A 34 -5.34 16.94 -10.56
C GLU A 34 -5.27 18.38 -10.08
N ALA A 35 -4.83 18.58 -8.84
CA ALA A 35 -4.67 19.93 -8.31
C ALA A 35 -3.63 20.72 -9.12
N GLU A 36 -2.54 20.07 -9.48
CA GLU A 36 -1.49 20.71 -10.28
C GLU A 36 -1.98 21.13 -11.65
N LYS A 37 -2.90 20.39 -12.23
CA LYS A 37 -3.48 20.75 -13.53
C LYS A 37 -4.23 22.06 -13.46
N TYR A 38 -4.84 22.34 -12.34
CA TYR A 38 -5.63 23.56 -12.17
C TYR A 38 -4.79 24.77 -11.76
N PHE A 39 -3.57 24.54 -11.34
CA PHE A 39 -2.69 25.61 -10.85
C PHE A 39 -1.63 26.05 -11.86
N LYS A 40 -1.84 25.81 -13.08
CA LYS A 40 -0.92 26.29 -14.11
C LYS A 40 -1.01 27.76 -14.38
#